data_375fce8f1110109f31b1fc46aa731454
#
_entry.id   375fce8f1110109f31b1fc46aa731454
#
_cell.length_a   1.000
_cell.length_b   1.000
_cell.length_c   1.000
_cell.angle_alpha   90.00
_cell.angle_beta   90.00
_cell.angle_gamma   90.00
#
_symmetry.space_group_name_H-M   'P 1'
#
loop_
_entity.id
_entity.type
_entity.pdbx_description
1 polymer ?
#
loop_
_entity_poly.entity_id
_entity_poly.type
_entity_poly.pdbx_seq_one_letter_code
_entity_poly.pdbx_strand_id
1 'polypeptide(L)'
;MINTLMLVSKKKGWIEATKIQQRDAALLLCVALIVSALAGCGGKDGPAEQRPAADTVEYTKLNDSASRQLLERLLSDAGVSEERMEDFFSRVDRFNDSVSAEWLTQGFETAGITETKYDPYEMQDLWTAKNRAFPGYNCRITAMSLFEEFLSFGEDTDFDAGEDVLSVDEETLKADPKALGGSSLNDFRALYASMKAEDSTEVRRHVRTVQAQWRKRGVSFRDSERIRLITVFFHDKPTEEESLLFVGHVGVLLCAEDGTLYFIKKVAFQEPYRLLRFTDRTALSDYLMGKYDISWGQNTARSFIMENDTLMEGWRPCAENKGSVPQQYHYMIKR
;
A
#
# COMPACT_ATOMS: atom_id res chain seq x y z
N MET A 1 25.70 -1.31 -46.24
CA MET A 1 25.00 -0.32 -45.41
C MET A 1 23.55 -0.66 -45.00
N ILE A 2 22.85 -1.50 -45.75
CA ILE A 2 21.41 -1.83 -45.49
C ILE A 2 21.24 -2.84 -44.33
N ASN A 3 22.20 -3.74 -44.10
CA ASN A 3 22.09 -4.77 -43.06
C ASN A 3 22.28 -4.27 -41.61
N THR A 4 22.96 -3.15 -41.41
CA THR A 4 23.22 -2.60 -40.06
C THR A 4 22.02 -1.85 -39.52
N LEU A 5 21.23 -1.24 -40.40
CA LEU A 5 19.99 -0.52 -40.00
C LEU A 5 18.85 -1.47 -39.61
N MET A 6 18.75 -2.64 -40.21
CA MET A 6 17.74 -3.65 -39.79
C MET A 6 18.04 -4.30 -38.44
N LEU A 7 19.30 -4.45 -38.05
CA LEU A 7 19.70 -5.02 -36.76
C LEU A 7 19.43 -4.02 -35.60
N VAL A 8 19.59 -2.73 -35.84
CA VAL A 8 19.31 -1.68 -34.82
C VAL A 8 17.79 -1.52 -34.63
N SER A 9 17.00 -1.61 -35.69
CA SER A 9 15.54 -1.56 -35.62
C SER A 9 14.96 -2.77 -34.87
N LYS A 10 15.48 -3.98 -35.11
CA LYS A 10 15.05 -5.18 -34.36
C LYS A 10 15.45 -5.12 -32.89
N LYS A 11 16.65 -4.62 -32.55
CA LYS A 11 17.03 -4.44 -31.12
C LYS A 11 16.17 -3.42 -30.38
N LYS A 12 15.80 -2.30 -31.04
CA LYS A 12 14.88 -1.33 -30.43
C LYS A 12 13.50 -1.91 -30.18
N GLY A 13 12.94 -2.66 -31.11
CA GLY A 13 11.64 -3.32 -30.94
C GLY A 13 11.64 -4.38 -29.83
N TRP A 14 12.77 -5.09 -29.62
CA TRP A 14 12.91 -6.07 -28.55
C TRP A 14 13.02 -5.40 -27.16
N ILE A 15 13.71 -4.27 -27.06
CA ILE A 15 13.85 -3.51 -25.80
C ILE A 15 12.51 -2.88 -25.40
N GLU A 16 11.72 -2.41 -26.37
CA GLU A 16 10.38 -1.88 -26.08
C GLU A 16 9.39 -3.01 -25.72
N ALA A 17 9.45 -4.15 -26.38
CA ALA A 17 8.61 -5.31 -26.06
C ALA A 17 8.92 -5.88 -24.67
N THR A 18 10.19 -5.95 -24.25
CA THR A 18 10.58 -6.38 -22.91
C THR A 18 10.18 -5.37 -21.84
N LYS A 19 10.25 -4.06 -22.11
CA LYS A 19 9.77 -3.03 -21.18
C LYS A 19 8.25 -3.07 -20.99
N ILE A 20 7.49 -3.31 -22.05
CA ILE A 20 6.03 -3.48 -21.95
C ILE A 20 5.69 -4.74 -21.14
N GLN A 21 6.39 -5.83 -21.35
CA GLN A 21 6.17 -7.10 -20.62
C GLN A 21 6.56 -6.99 -19.13
N GLN A 22 7.58 -6.18 -18.78
CA GLN A 22 7.93 -5.88 -17.38
C GLN A 22 6.93 -4.94 -16.71
N ARG A 23 6.36 -3.99 -17.45
CA ARG A 23 5.30 -3.09 -16.94
C ARG A 23 4.03 -3.88 -16.60
N ASP A 24 3.64 -4.82 -17.45
CA ASP A 24 2.48 -5.69 -17.21
C ASP A 24 2.72 -6.62 -16.01
N ALA A 25 3.95 -7.09 -15.80
CA ALA A 25 4.31 -7.92 -14.66
C ALA A 25 4.26 -7.15 -13.31
N ALA A 26 4.71 -5.90 -13.26
CA ALA A 26 4.65 -5.08 -12.05
C ALA A 26 3.22 -4.66 -11.69
N LEU A 27 2.38 -4.36 -12.69
CA LEU A 27 0.94 -4.11 -12.50
C LEU A 27 0.21 -5.38 -12.01
N LEU A 28 0.55 -6.54 -12.56
CA LEU A 28 -0.01 -7.83 -12.15
C LEU A 28 0.42 -8.22 -10.71
N LEU A 29 1.59 -7.80 -10.24
CA LEU A 29 2.03 -8.07 -8.86
C LEU A 29 1.13 -7.34 -7.84
N CYS A 30 0.74 -6.10 -8.12
CA CYS A 30 -0.20 -5.36 -7.28
C CYS A 30 -1.61 -5.96 -7.29
N VAL A 31 -2.05 -6.50 -8.44
CA VAL A 31 -3.36 -7.15 -8.59
C VAL A 31 -3.37 -8.55 -7.99
N ALA A 32 -2.28 -9.32 -8.11
CA ALA A 32 -2.18 -10.67 -7.56
C ALA A 32 -2.30 -10.69 -6.02
N LEU A 33 -1.84 -9.64 -5.33
CA LEU A 33 -2.01 -9.48 -3.89
C LEU A 33 -3.49 -9.36 -3.45
N ILE A 34 -4.38 -8.99 -4.36
CA ILE A 34 -5.79 -8.73 -4.07
C ILE A 34 -6.66 -9.97 -4.35
N VAL A 35 -6.36 -10.70 -5.43
CA VAL A 35 -7.16 -11.87 -5.84
C VAL A 35 -6.91 -13.09 -4.94
N SER A 36 -5.72 -13.21 -4.33
CA SER A 36 -5.39 -14.32 -3.44
C SER A 36 -6.16 -14.33 -2.11
N ALA A 37 -6.86 -13.24 -1.77
CA ALA A 37 -7.65 -13.12 -0.54
C ALA A 37 -9.05 -13.77 -0.63
N LEU A 38 -9.42 -14.40 -1.74
CA LEU A 38 -10.77 -14.93 -1.98
C LEU A 38 -11.00 -16.39 -1.54
N ALA A 39 -10.00 -17.08 -0.98
CA ALA A 39 -10.17 -18.45 -0.47
C ALA A 39 -10.64 -18.43 0.99
N GLY A 40 -11.89 -18.83 1.20
CA GLY A 40 -12.64 -18.71 2.44
C GLY A 40 -12.13 -19.50 3.65
N CYS A 41 -12.50 -19.01 4.82
CA CYS A 41 -12.31 -19.61 6.13
C CYS A 41 -13.36 -20.70 6.40
N GLY A 42 -12.94 -21.94 6.62
CA GLY A 42 -13.73 -22.99 7.21
C GLY A 42 -12.98 -23.59 8.42
N GLY A 43 -13.45 -23.28 9.63
CA GLY A 43 -12.75 -23.62 10.86
C GLY A 43 -13.09 -24.97 11.45
N LYS A 44 -12.28 -25.50 12.37
CA LYS A 44 -12.61 -26.45 13.45
C LYS A 44 -11.87 -26.13 14.74
N ASP A 45 -12.59 -26.33 15.82
CA ASP A 45 -12.43 -25.84 17.19
C ASP A 45 -11.17 -26.28 17.95
N GLY A 46 -10.48 -25.34 18.60
CA GLY A 46 -9.63 -25.47 19.77
C GLY A 46 -9.90 -24.28 20.71
N PRO A 47 -9.57 -24.32 22.05
CA PRO A 47 -10.01 -23.30 22.98
C PRO A 47 -9.47 -21.93 22.57
N ALA A 48 -10.39 -21.14 22.02
CA ALA A 48 -10.14 -19.85 21.46
C ALA A 48 -10.24 -18.78 22.52
N GLU A 49 -9.22 -17.96 22.67
CA GLU A 49 -9.50 -16.55 22.94
C GLU A 49 -10.48 -16.06 21.84
N GLN A 50 -11.69 -15.76 22.29
CA GLN A 50 -12.78 -15.38 21.38
C GLN A 50 -12.37 -14.14 20.60
N ARG A 51 -12.07 -14.32 19.30
CA ARG A 51 -12.07 -13.21 18.36
C ARG A 51 -13.47 -12.63 18.31
N PRO A 52 -13.65 -11.32 18.45
CA PRO A 52 -14.84 -10.71 17.89
C PRO A 52 -14.82 -10.99 16.39
N ALA A 53 -15.89 -11.56 15.87
CA ALA A 53 -16.03 -11.88 14.47
C ALA A 53 -16.16 -10.56 13.68
N ALA A 54 -15.04 -10.03 13.24
CA ALA A 54 -15.02 -8.96 12.25
C ALA A 54 -14.60 -9.54 10.90
N ASP A 55 -15.43 -10.43 10.34
CA ASP A 55 -15.30 -10.84 8.94
C ASP A 55 -15.72 -9.70 7.99
N THR A 56 -16.14 -8.57 8.53
CA THR A 56 -16.63 -7.41 7.77
C THR A 56 -15.95 -6.12 8.22
N VAL A 57 -15.96 -5.14 7.33
CA VAL A 57 -15.46 -3.78 7.58
C VAL A 57 -16.43 -2.76 7.01
N GLU A 58 -16.59 -1.64 7.71
CA GLU A 58 -17.32 -0.48 7.21
C GLU A 58 -16.38 0.42 6.42
N TYR A 59 -16.77 0.82 5.21
CA TYR A 59 -15.95 1.67 4.36
C TYR A 59 -16.82 2.55 3.45
N THR A 60 -16.23 3.64 2.99
CA THR A 60 -16.75 4.45 1.88
C THR A 60 -15.66 4.66 0.84
N LYS A 61 -16.06 4.90 -0.41
CA LYS A 61 -15.18 5.27 -1.52
C LYS A 61 -15.18 6.79 -1.78
N LEU A 62 -15.65 7.56 -0.81
CA LEU A 62 -15.61 9.02 -0.84
C LEU A 62 -16.33 9.63 -2.06
N ASN A 63 -17.44 9.02 -2.48
CA ASN A 63 -18.23 9.51 -3.61
C ASN A 63 -19.42 10.38 -3.18
N ASP A 64 -19.71 10.46 -1.90
CA ASP A 64 -20.81 11.26 -1.34
C ASP A 64 -20.30 12.42 -0.48
N SER A 65 -21.12 13.47 -0.36
CA SER A 65 -20.75 14.68 0.38
C SER A 65 -20.58 14.46 1.88
N ALA A 66 -21.35 13.55 2.49
CA ALA A 66 -21.31 13.33 3.94
C ALA A 66 -20.00 12.66 4.38
N SER A 67 -19.55 11.62 3.64
CA SER A 67 -18.29 10.96 3.91
C SER A 67 -17.09 11.87 3.64
N ARG A 68 -17.16 12.74 2.61
CA ARG A 68 -16.13 13.74 2.33
C ARG A 68 -16.02 14.78 3.42
N GLN A 69 -17.13 15.39 3.85
CA GLN A 69 -17.16 16.36 4.95
C GLN A 69 -16.68 15.75 6.28
N LEU A 70 -16.99 14.48 6.53
CA LEU A 70 -16.43 13.77 7.69
C LEU A 70 -14.90 13.71 7.59
N LEU A 71 -14.37 13.25 6.45
CA LEU A 71 -12.93 13.11 6.27
C LEU A 71 -12.22 14.47 6.30
N GLU A 72 -12.78 15.50 5.69
CA GLU A 72 -12.26 16.87 5.71
C GLU A 72 -12.12 17.39 7.15
N ARG A 73 -13.15 17.22 8.00
CA ARG A 73 -13.06 17.57 9.42
C ARG A 73 -11.97 16.80 10.14
N LEU A 74 -11.90 15.47 9.95
CA LEU A 74 -10.89 14.63 10.61
C LEU A 74 -9.46 15.02 10.22
N LEU A 75 -9.22 15.34 8.95
CA LEU A 75 -7.92 15.83 8.48
C LEU A 75 -7.58 17.21 9.03
N SER A 76 -8.54 18.12 9.04
CA SER A 76 -8.39 19.46 9.61
C SER A 76 -8.09 19.38 11.11
N ASP A 77 -8.84 18.57 11.88
CA ASP A 77 -8.64 18.35 13.31
C ASP A 77 -7.27 17.71 13.61
N ALA A 78 -6.75 16.95 12.67
CA ALA A 78 -5.41 16.36 12.73
C ALA A 78 -4.29 17.35 12.39
N GLY A 79 -4.63 18.52 11.84
CA GLY A 79 -3.68 19.56 11.43
C GLY A 79 -3.06 19.35 10.06
N VAL A 80 -3.74 18.64 9.17
CA VAL A 80 -3.38 18.57 7.74
C VAL A 80 -3.77 19.88 7.07
N SER A 81 -2.90 20.47 6.26
CA SER A 81 -3.16 21.74 5.60
C SER A 81 -4.28 21.64 4.56
N GLU A 82 -4.93 22.79 4.30
CA GLU A 82 -5.98 22.90 3.29
C GLU A 82 -5.46 22.49 1.89
N GLU A 83 -4.24 22.91 1.54
CA GLU A 83 -3.58 22.53 0.29
C GLU A 83 -3.47 21.00 0.12
N ARG A 84 -3.07 20.28 1.18
CA ARG A 84 -2.96 18.81 1.12
C ARG A 84 -4.32 18.14 1.01
N MET A 85 -5.33 18.69 1.68
CA MET A 85 -6.71 18.19 1.59
C MET A 85 -7.28 18.40 0.19
N GLU A 86 -7.11 19.59 -0.40
CA GLU A 86 -7.56 19.89 -1.76
C GLU A 86 -6.89 18.98 -2.80
N ASP A 87 -5.58 18.78 -2.72
CA ASP A 87 -4.83 17.86 -3.57
C ASP A 87 -5.37 16.43 -3.46
N PHE A 88 -5.62 15.96 -2.24
CA PHE A 88 -6.15 14.62 -2.01
C PHE A 88 -7.55 14.46 -2.62
N PHE A 89 -8.47 15.37 -2.34
CA PHE A 89 -9.83 15.28 -2.88
C PHE A 89 -9.88 15.44 -4.39
N SER A 90 -9.03 16.28 -4.97
CA SER A 90 -8.87 16.39 -6.44
C SER A 90 -8.47 15.04 -7.07
N ARG A 91 -7.59 14.27 -6.41
CA ARG A 91 -7.20 12.95 -6.88
C ARG A 91 -8.30 11.91 -6.70
N VAL A 92 -9.08 12.01 -5.61
CA VAL A 92 -10.28 11.19 -5.39
C VAL A 92 -11.29 11.45 -6.51
N ASP A 93 -11.56 12.72 -6.82
CA ASP A 93 -12.49 13.12 -7.89
C ASP A 93 -12.02 12.60 -9.24
N ARG A 94 -10.77 12.83 -9.59
CA ARG A 94 -10.19 12.32 -10.84
C ARG A 94 -10.36 10.82 -10.98
N PHE A 95 -10.20 10.07 -9.88
CA PHE A 95 -10.38 8.62 -9.89
C PHE A 95 -11.87 8.27 -10.03
N ASN A 96 -12.73 8.82 -9.18
CA ASN A 96 -14.16 8.51 -9.17
C ASN A 96 -14.84 8.88 -10.50
N ASP A 97 -14.44 9.99 -11.11
CA ASP A 97 -14.90 10.40 -12.45
C ASP A 97 -14.41 9.45 -13.57
N SER A 98 -13.35 8.70 -13.32
CA SER A 98 -12.76 7.81 -14.33
C SER A 98 -13.37 6.42 -14.37
N VAL A 99 -14.08 6.00 -13.33
CA VAL A 99 -14.65 4.65 -13.20
C VAL A 99 -16.17 4.65 -13.28
N SER A 100 -16.78 3.47 -13.29
CA SER A 100 -18.24 3.35 -13.28
C SER A 100 -18.81 3.76 -11.92
N ALA A 101 -19.86 4.58 -11.92
CA ALA A 101 -20.54 5.05 -10.72
C ALA A 101 -21.15 3.91 -9.88
N GLU A 102 -21.51 2.79 -10.50
CA GLU A 102 -22.06 1.61 -9.82
C GLU A 102 -21.03 0.91 -8.91
N TRP A 103 -19.73 1.16 -9.13
CA TRP A 103 -18.66 0.64 -8.31
C TRP A 103 -18.28 1.55 -7.15
N LEU A 104 -18.88 2.73 -7.06
CA LEU A 104 -18.67 3.71 -6.00
C LEU A 104 -19.76 3.59 -4.94
N THR A 105 -19.41 3.90 -3.68
CA THR A 105 -20.37 3.88 -2.57
C THR A 105 -21.11 5.21 -2.45
N GLN A 106 -22.34 5.16 -1.91
CA GLN A 106 -23.11 6.33 -1.52
C GLN A 106 -23.19 6.40 0.01
N GLY A 107 -22.06 6.68 0.66
CA GLY A 107 -21.90 6.64 2.11
C GLY A 107 -21.11 5.42 2.56
N PHE A 108 -21.17 5.13 3.87
CA PHE A 108 -20.54 3.94 4.43
C PHE A 108 -21.35 2.69 4.13
N GLU A 109 -20.66 1.67 3.66
CA GLU A 109 -21.19 0.33 3.41
C GLU A 109 -20.39 -0.70 4.21
N THR A 110 -21.03 -1.83 4.52
CA THR A 110 -20.38 -2.99 5.12
C THR A 110 -20.07 -4.04 4.07
N ALA A 111 -18.86 -4.56 4.06
CA ALA A 111 -18.46 -5.65 3.18
C ALA A 111 -17.53 -6.64 3.89
N GLY A 112 -17.43 -7.85 3.36
CA GLY A 112 -16.43 -8.81 3.79
C GLY A 112 -15.00 -8.23 3.63
N ILE A 113 -14.09 -8.58 4.54
CA ILE A 113 -12.72 -8.07 4.53
C ILE A 113 -12.03 -8.31 3.18
N THR A 114 -12.32 -9.45 2.55
CA THR A 114 -11.73 -9.84 1.26
C THR A 114 -12.62 -9.52 0.07
N GLU A 115 -13.83 -9.02 0.30
CA GLU A 115 -14.80 -8.78 -0.77
C GLU A 115 -14.42 -7.56 -1.61
N THR A 116 -14.45 -7.74 -2.93
CA THR A 116 -14.42 -6.66 -3.92
C THR A 116 -15.70 -6.70 -4.73
N LYS A 117 -16.41 -5.55 -4.82
CA LYS A 117 -17.67 -5.43 -5.59
C LYS A 117 -17.42 -4.79 -6.97
N TYR A 118 -16.25 -4.99 -7.55
CA TYR A 118 -15.82 -4.44 -8.84
C TYR A 118 -14.73 -5.32 -9.44
N ASP A 119 -14.55 -5.22 -10.75
CA ASP A 119 -13.43 -5.82 -11.47
C ASP A 119 -12.26 -4.81 -11.54
N PRO A 120 -11.09 -5.10 -10.91
CA PRO A 120 -9.94 -4.20 -10.95
C PRO A 120 -9.38 -3.98 -12.36
N TYR A 121 -9.49 -4.96 -13.26
CA TYR A 121 -9.00 -4.84 -14.64
C TYR A 121 -9.90 -3.91 -15.45
N GLU A 122 -11.20 -4.03 -15.30
CA GLU A 122 -12.15 -3.14 -15.97
C GLU A 122 -12.01 -1.70 -15.45
N MET A 123 -11.77 -1.51 -14.13
CA MET A 123 -11.41 -0.21 -13.58
C MET A 123 -10.14 0.36 -14.20
N GLN A 124 -9.10 -0.48 -14.39
CA GLN A 124 -7.86 -0.06 -15.03
C GLN A 124 -8.08 0.36 -16.47
N ASP A 125 -8.91 -0.36 -17.21
CA ASP A 125 -9.23 -0.03 -18.61
C ASP A 125 -9.95 1.31 -18.70
N LEU A 126 -10.93 1.56 -17.84
CA LEU A 126 -11.64 2.84 -17.74
C LEU A 126 -10.70 3.98 -17.33
N TRP A 127 -9.83 3.75 -16.34
CA TRP A 127 -8.81 4.71 -15.96
C TRP A 127 -7.91 5.06 -17.14
N THR A 128 -7.37 4.06 -17.82
CA THR A 128 -6.45 4.22 -18.96
C THR A 128 -7.13 4.95 -20.13
N ALA A 129 -8.40 4.65 -20.41
CA ALA A 129 -9.16 5.31 -21.45
C ALA A 129 -9.26 6.83 -21.24
N LYS A 130 -9.38 7.29 -19.98
CA LYS A 130 -9.45 8.73 -19.63
C LYS A 130 -8.09 9.36 -19.37
N ASN A 131 -7.17 8.64 -18.74
CA ASN A 131 -5.91 9.18 -18.24
C ASN A 131 -4.68 8.77 -19.05
N ARG A 132 -4.87 7.99 -20.13
CA ARG A 132 -3.81 7.55 -21.06
C ARG A 132 -2.71 6.79 -20.30
N ALA A 133 -1.43 7.17 -20.52
CA ALA A 133 -0.27 6.52 -19.92
C ALA A 133 0.01 6.94 -18.46
N PHE A 134 -0.80 7.82 -17.85
CA PHE A 134 -0.61 8.19 -16.46
C PHE A 134 -1.06 7.04 -15.54
N PRO A 135 -0.16 6.44 -14.74
CA PRO A 135 -0.51 5.26 -13.94
C PRO A 135 -1.55 5.54 -12.86
N GLY A 136 -1.62 6.76 -12.36
CA GLY A 136 -2.39 7.16 -11.18
C GLY A 136 -1.55 7.09 -9.91
N TYR A 137 -2.20 7.06 -8.75
CA TYR A 137 -1.56 7.05 -7.45
C TYR A 137 -1.86 5.73 -6.74
N ASN A 138 -0.88 5.21 -5.99
CA ASN A 138 -1.03 4.02 -5.16
C ASN A 138 -1.06 4.35 -3.66
N CYS A 139 -0.97 3.33 -2.81
CA CYS A 139 -0.98 3.49 -1.36
C CYS A 139 0.17 4.36 -0.85
N ARG A 140 1.40 4.17 -1.36
CA ARG A 140 2.60 4.89 -0.90
C ARG A 140 2.53 6.38 -1.22
N ILE A 141 2.21 6.71 -2.48
CA ILE A 141 2.08 8.12 -2.90
C ILE A 141 0.92 8.79 -2.16
N THR A 142 -0.23 8.11 -2.05
CA THR A 142 -1.41 8.63 -1.35
C THR A 142 -1.12 8.90 0.14
N ALA A 143 -0.51 7.92 0.83
CA ALA A 143 -0.23 8.06 2.24
C ALA A 143 0.82 9.15 2.51
N MET A 144 1.91 9.19 1.73
CA MET A 144 2.92 10.22 1.90
C MET A 144 2.38 11.61 1.61
N SER A 145 1.57 11.80 0.56
CA SER A 145 1.01 13.10 0.24
C SER A 145 0.11 13.69 1.33
N LEU A 146 -0.58 12.84 2.10
CA LEU A 146 -1.42 13.27 3.24
C LEU A 146 -0.64 13.42 4.54
N PHE A 147 0.47 12.69 4.68
CA PHE A 147 1.22 12.60 5.93
C PHE A 147 2.56 13.36 5.88
N GLU A 148 2.89 13.95 4.76
CA GLU A 148 4.16 14.64 4.49
C GLU A 148 4.52 15.66 5.57
N GLU A 149 3.56 16.48 5.99
CA GLU A 149 3.77 17.53 7.01
C GLU A 149 4.09 16.97 8.41
N PHE A 150 3.94 15.66 8.60
CA PHE A 150 4.26 14.92 9.84
C PHE A 150 5.54 14.11 9.72
N LEU A 151 6.27 14.27 8.62
CA LEU A 151 7.57 13.65 8.37
C LEU A 151 8.69 14.70 8.39
N SER A 152 9.88 14.26 8.77
CA SER A 152 11.09 15.02 8.55
C SER A 152 12.17 14.09 8.03
N PHE A 153 13.01 14.61 7.13
CA PHE A 153 14.07 13.86 6.46
C PHE A 153 15.41 14.55 6.69
N GLY A 154 16.47 13.75 6.82
CA GLY A 154 17.84 14.28 6.95
C GLY A 154 18.35 14.81 5.60
N GLU A 155 19.34 15.72 5.67
CA GLU A 155 19.92 16.35 4.48
C GLU A 155 20.74 15.36 3.63
N ASP A 156 21.31 14.31 4.24
CA ASP A 156 22.23 13.38 3.58
C ASP A 156 21.68 11.95 3.64
N THR A 157 21.07 11.52 2.56
CA THR A 157 20.42 10.20 2.43
C THR A 157 21.09 9.36 1.35
N ASP A 158 22.41 9.12 1.49
CA ASP A 158 23.09 8.10 0.68
C ASP A 158 22.76 6.72 1.26
N PHE A 159 21.80 6.04 0.65
CA PHE A 159 21.43 4.67 0.97
C PHE A 159 21.16 3.89 -0.32
N ASP A 160 21.52 2.62 -0.28
CA ASP A 160 21.18 1.69 -1.35
C ASP A 160 19.65 1.50 -1.35
N ALA A 161 18.99 2.07 -2.34
CA ALA A 161 17.53 2.04 -2.44
C ALA A 161 16.97 0.65 -2.79
N GLY A 162 17.82 -0.31 -3.11
CA GLY A 162 17.39 -1.61 -3.67
C GLY A 162 16.72 -1.44 -5.03
N GLU A 163 16.85 -2.42 -5.89
CA GLU A 163 16.25 -2.31 -7.22
C GLU A 163 14.72 -2.51 -7.17
N ASP A 164 13.97 -1.74 -7.94
CA ASP A 164 12.66 -1.99 -8.54
C ASP A 164 11.36 -1.93 -7.74
N VAL A 165 11.32 -2.02 -6.42
CA VAL A 165 10.05 -2.01 -5.66
C VAL A 165 9.26 -0.69 -5.86
N LEU A 166 9.94 0.40 -6.22
CA LEU A 166 9.37 1.74 -6.39
C LEU A 166 9.28 2.21 -7.85
N SER A 167 9.60 1.37 -8.83
CA SER A 167 9.72 1.80 -10.23
C SER A 167 8.43 2.44 -10.79
N VAL A 168 7.27 1.87 -10.52
CA VAL A 168 5.97 2.42 -10.97
C VAL A 168 5.59 3.68 -10.19
N ASP A 169 5.92 3.74 -8.90
CA ASP A 169 5.76 4.96 -8.10
C ASP A 169 6.58 6.11 -8.69
N GLU A 170 7.83 5.82 -9.05
CA GLU A 170 8.73 6.82 -9.64
C GLU A 170 8.27 7.30 -11.02
N GLU A 171 7.66 6.42 -11.84
CA GLU A 171 7.04 6.84 -13.09
C GLU A 171 5.89 7.84 -12.83
N THR A 172 5.05 7.56 -11.83
CA THR A 172 3.99 8.49 -11.42
C THR A 172 4.55 9.81 -10.91
N LEU A 173 5.57 9.77 -10.05
CA LEU A 173 6.19 10.96 -9.47
C LEU A 173 6.97 11.80 -10.51
N LYS A 174 7.50 11.18 -11.55
CA LYS A 174 8.07 11.89 -12.71
C LYS A 174 6.99 12.59 -13.54
N ALA A 175 5.81 12.00 -13.65
CA ALA A 175 4.68 12.57 -14.38
C ALA A 175 3.94 13.65 -13.57
N ASP A 176 3.94 13.55 -12.24
CA ASP A 176 3.40 14.53 -11.30
C ASP A 176 4.40 14.78 -10.15
N PRO A 177 5.40 15.64 -10.34
CA PRO A 177 6.40 15.94 -9.31
C PRO A 177 5.83 16.60 -8.05
N LYS A 178 4.63 17.19 -8.11
CA LYS A 178 3.96 17.81 -6.97
C LYS A 178 3.18 16.81 -6.11
N ALA A 179 3.13 15.54 -6.53
CA ALA A 179 2.35 14.53 -5.81
C ALA A 179 2.75 14.32 -4.35
N LEU A 180 3.97 14.68 -3.99
CA LEU A 180 4.51 14.55 -2.63
C LEU A 180 4.54 15.88 -1.85
N GLY A 181 3.90 16.92 -2.35
CA GLY A 181 3.95 18.23 -1.70
C GLY A 181 5.35 18.85 -1.73
N GLY A 182 5.89 19.16 -0.55
CA GLY A 182 7.26 19.68 -0.39
C GLY A 182 8.34 18.61 -0.40
N SER A 183 8.00 17.33 -0.27
CA SER A 183 8.96 16.24 -0.22
C SER A 183 9.52 15.87 -1.59
N SER A 184 10.76 15.44 -1.62
CA SER A 184 11.48 15.00 -2.82
C SER A 184 11.25 13.51 -3.12
N LEU A 185 11.66 13.08 -4.33
CA LEU A 185 11.74 11.65 -4.66
C LEU A 185 12.72 10.91 -3.73
N ASN A 186 13.76 11.58 -3.27
CA ASN A 186 14.73 11.00 -2.35
C ASN A 186 14.10 10.74 -0.96
N ASP A 187 13.26 11.66 -0.48
CA ASP A 187 12.48 11.48 0.75
C ASP A 187 11.51 10.31 0.64
N PHE A 188 10.85 10.18 -0.52
CA PHE A 188 9.99 9.04 -0.82
C PHE A 188 10.75 7.71 -0.76
N ARG A 189 11.94 7.66 -1.37
CA ARG A 189 12.83 6.50 -1.30
C ARG A 189 13.31 6.23 0.13
N ALA A 190 13.67 7.27 0.88
CA ALA A 190 14.10 7.13 2.28
C ALA A 190 13.05 6.41 3.12
N LEU A 191 11.78 6.72 2.91
CA LEU A 191 10.66 6.13 3.63
C LEU A 191 10.34 4.71 3.16
N TYR A 192 10.32 4.45 1.83
CA TYR A 192 9.70 3.26 1.26
C TYR A 192 10.63 2.26 0.56
N ALA A 193 11.90 2.62 0.29
CA ALA A 193 12.83 1.68 -0.32
C ALA A 193 13.04 0.45 0.57
N SER A 194 13.21 -0.70 -0.05
CA SER A 194 13.49 -1.96 0.64
C SER A 194 14.69 -1.86 1.59
N MET A 195 14.71 -2.73 2.57
CA MET A 195 15.73 -2.75 3.63
C MET A 195 16.32 -4.13 3.72
N LYS A 196 17.65 -4.25 3.72
CA LYS A 196 18.31 -5.52 4.05
C LYS A 196 17.94 -5.93 5.47
N ALA A 197 17.58 -7.18 5.65
CA ALA A 197 17.15 -7.76 6.91
C ALA A 197 17.98 -8.98 7.30
N GLU A 198 17.92 -9.35 8.59
CA GLU A 198 18.44 -10.62 9.05
C GLU A 198 17.56 -11.77 8.51
N ASP A 199 18.16 -12.94 8.30
CA ASP A 199 17.41 -14.18 8.10
C ASP A 199 16.83 -14.67 9.44
N SER A 200 15.67 -14.14 9.78
CA SER A 200 14.98 -14.39 11.04
C SER A 200 13.47 -14.40 10.86
N THR A 201 12.77 -15.30 11.54
CA THR A 201 11.30 -15.29 11.61
C THR A 201 10.75 -14.42 12.75
N GLU A 202 11.62 -13.79 13.52
CA GLU A 202 11.28 -12.98 14.70
C GLU A 202 10.89 -11.54 14.31
N VAL A 203 9.61 -11.23 14.30
CA VAL A 203 9.10 -9.89 13.94
C VAL A 203 9.78 -8.75 14.71
N ARG A 204 10.06 -8.94 16.01
CA ARG A 204 10.71 -7.89 16.83
C ARG A 204 12.13 -7.54 16.35
N ARG A 205 12.85 -8.46 15.70
CA ARG A 205 14.15 -8.16 15.06
C ARG A 205 13.94 -7.25 13.87
N HIS A 206 12.97 -7.57 13.03
CA HIS A 206 12.62 -6.79 11.86
C HIS A 206 12.10 -5.38 12.21
N VAL A 207 11.32 -5.23 13.28
CA VAL A 207 10.94 -3.92 13.81
C VAL A 207 12.18 -3.08 14.14
N ARG A 208 13.18 -3.67 14.84
CA ARG A 208 14.45 -2.95 15.13
C ARG A 208 15.23 -2.60 13.85
N THR A 209 15.20 -3.49 12.85
CA THR A 209 15.81 -3.22 11.54
C THR A 209 15.14 -2.02 10.86
N VAL A 210 13.81 -1.98 10.78
CA VAL A 210 13.07 -0.84 10.22
C VAL A 210 13.43 0.46 10.95
N GLN A 211 13.37 0.46 12.28
CA GLN A 211 13.72 1.62 13.10
C GLN A 211 15.16 2.11 12.86
N ALA A 212 16.11 1.18 12.77
CA ALA A 212 17.52 1.51 12.52
C ALA A 212 17.72 2.07 11.10
N GLN A 213 17.07 1.48 10.11
CA GLN A 213 17.14 1.94 8.72
C GLN A 213 16.50 3.32 8.55
N TRP A 214 15.32 3.56 9.09
CA TRP A 214 14.70 4.89 9.05
C TRP A 214 15.57 5.95 9.73
N ARG A 215 16.13 5.66 10.92
CA ARG A 215 17.09 6.58 11.55
C ARG A 215 18.31 6.85 10.66
N LYS A 216 18.89 5.79 10.06
CA LYS A 216 20.01 5.93 9.14
C LYS A 216 19.68 6.77 7.91
N ARG A 217 18.44 6.65 7.41
CA ARG A 217 17.91 7.39 6.26
C ARG A 217 17.39 8.78 6.64
N GLY A 218 17.56 9.20 7.90
CA GLY A 218 17.10 10.50 8.40
C GLY A 218 15.59 10.64 8.51
N VAL A 219 14.82 9.55 8.41
CA VAL A 219 13.36 9.59 8.54
C VAL A 219 12.99 9.73 10.01
N SER A 220 12.18 10.73 10.32
CA SER A 220 11.55 10.89 11.63
C SER A 220 10.10 11.31 11.52
N PHE A 221 9.32 11.00 12.56
CA PHE A 221 7.89 11.21 12.62
C PHE A 221 7.57 12.26 13.67
N ARG A 222 6.82 13.31 13.30
CA ARG A 222 6.27 14.26 14.26
C ARG A 222 5.18 13.56 15.07
N ASP A 223 5.26 13.65 16.37
CA ASP A 223 4.23 13.08 17.24
C ASP A 223 2.89 13.82 17.08
N SER A 224 1.80 13.07 17.02
CA SER A 224 0.44 13.56 16.93
C SER A 224 -0.50 12.51 17.49
N GLU A 225 -1.45 12.89 18.31
CA GLU A 225 -2.48 11.96 18.81
C GLU A 225 -3.59 11.71 17.79
N ARG A 226 -3.68 12.55 16.74
CA ARG A 226 -4.79 12.55 15.77
C ARG A 226 -4.50 11.87 14.45
N ILE A 227 -3.22 11.76 14.06
CA ILE A 227 -2.83 11.19 12.77
C ILE A 227 -1.58 10.33 12.90
N ARG A 228 -1.58 9.17 12.27
CA ARG A 228 -0.49 8.18 12.26
C ARG A 228 -0.29 7.60 10.86
N LEU A 229 0.94 7.28 10.51
CA LEU A 229 1.24 6.48 9.34
C LEU A 229 1.20 5.00 9.73
N ILE A 230 0.37 4.22 9.05
CA ILE A 230 0.27 2.77 9.25
C ILE A 230 0.92 2.07 8.08
N THR A 231 1.99 1.32 8.36
CA THR A 231 2.80 0.65 7.34
C THR A 231 2.82 -0.85 7.58
N VAL A 232 2.41 -1.64 6.60
CA VAL A 232 2.50 -3.11 6.63
C VAL A 232 3.80 -3.52 5.95
N PHE A 233 4.68 -4.15 6.70
CA PHE A 233 5.93 -4.69 6.22
C PHE A 233 5.81 -6.17 5.87
N PHE A 234 6.43 -6.53 4.75
CA PHE A 234 6.64 -7.91 4.31
C PHE A 234 8.11 -8.27 4.45
N HIS A 235 8.34 -9.52 4.81
CA HIS A 235 9.67 -10.11 4.79
C HIS A 235 9.75 -11.07 3.61
N ASP A 236 10.71 -10.85 2.72
CA ASP A 236 10.93 -11.63 1.51
C ASP A 236 12.38 -12.14 1.44
N LYS A 237 12.53 -13.32 0.88
CA LYS A 237 13.82 -13.95 0.58
C LYS A 237 13.90 -14.24 -0.92
N PRO A 238 14.32 -13.26 -1.73
CA PRO A 238 14.44 -13.44 -3.19
C PRO A 238 15.42 -14.55 -3.56
N THR A 239 16.47 -14.71 -2.75
CA THR A 239 17.45 -15.82 -2.82
C THR A 239 17.71 -16.40 -1.43
N GLU A 240 18.50 -17.47 -1.33
CA GLU A 240 18.91 -18.03 -0.03
C GLU A 240 19.79 -17.08 0.79
N GLU A 241 20.49 -16.16 0.11
CA GLU A 241 21.47 -15.23 0.69
C GLU A 241 20.88 -13.85 0.94
N GLU A 242 19.77 -13.52 0.29
CA GLU A 242 19.12 -12.22 0.40
C GLU A 242 17.85 -12.30 1.26
N SER A 243 17.80 -11.40 2.22
CA SER A 243 16.64 -11.21 3.10
C SER A 243 16.30 -9.73 3.14
N LEU A 244 15.07 -9.40 2.79
CA LEU A 244 14.60 -8.05 2.57
C LEU A 244 13.30 -7.77 3.33
N LEU A 245 13.17 -6.56 3.85
CA LEU A 245 11.89 -5.99 4.27
C LEU A 245 11.45 -4.95 3.27
N PHE A 246 10.18 -4.94 2.94
CA PHE A 246 9.60 -3.91 2.09
C PHE A 246 8.18 -3.55 2.52
N VAL A 247 7.75 -2.35 2.13
CA VAL A 247 6.40 -1.87 2.41
C VAL A 247 5.43 -2.47 1.41
N GLY A 248 4.63 -3.44 1.87
CA GLY A 248 3.59 -4.08 1.07
C GLY A 248 2.29 -3.28 1.00
N HIS A 249 1.98 -2.55 2.08
CA HIS A 249 0.84 -1.63 2.10
C HIS A 249 1.07 -0.49 3.09
N VAL A 250 0.43 0.64 2.83
CA VAL A 250 0.47 1.81 3.73
C VAL A 250 -0.82 2.61 3.63
N GLY A 251 -1.18 3.29 4.71
CA GLY A 251 -2.29 4.24 4.75
C GLY A 251 -2.16 5.19 5.94
N VAL A 252 -3.08 6.12 6.05
CA VAL A 252 -3.12 7.12 7.11
C VAL A 252 -4.25 6.80 8.07
N LEU A 253 -3.93 6.70 9.35
CA LEU A 253 -4.88 6.50 10.44
C LEU A 253 -5.20 7.84 11.08
N LEU A 254 -6.49 8.14 11.18
CA LEU A 254 -7.03 9.29 11.89
C LEU A 254 -7.75 8.81 13.14
N CYS A 255 -7.48 9.47 14.28
CA CYS A 255 -8.08 9.18 15.57
C CYS A 255 -9.09 10.30 15.90
N ALA A 256 -10.38 9.99 15.84
CA ALA A 256 -11.43 10.93 16.19
C ALA A 256 -11.50 11.16 17.72
N GLU A 257 -12.18 12.24 18.14
CA GLU A 257 -12.30 12.59 19.57
C GLU A 257 -13.05 11.55 20.40
N ASP A 258 -14.00 10.88 19.77
CA ASP A 258 -14.79 9.82 20.40
C ASP A 258 -14.06 8.46 20.47
N GLY A 259 -12.80 8.40 20.02
CA GLY A 259 -12.00 7.19 19.97
C GLY A 259 -12.19 6.34 18.71
N THR A 260 -13.11 6.70 17.84
CA THR A 260 -13.29 6.02 16.55
C THR A 260 -12.05 6.20 15.67
N LEU A 261 -11.62 5.14 15.03
CA LEU A 261 -10.47 5.13 14.13
C LEU A 261 -10.93 5.12 12.67
N TYR A 262 -10.34 6.00 11.88
CA TYR A 262 -10.59 6.08 10.44
C TYR A 262 -9.30 5.85 9.67
N PHE A 263 -9.31 4.88 8.75
CA PHE A 263 -8.12 4.51 7.98
C PHE A 263 -8.29 4.85 6.50
N ILE A 264 -7.51 5.80 6.03
CA ILE A 264 -7.45 6.20 4.62
C ILE A 264 -6.49 5.28 3.90
N LYS A 265 -6.94 4.68 2.81
CA LYS A 265 -6.09 3.84 1.96
C LYS A 265 -6.46 3.92 0.49
N LYS A 266 -5.47 3.62 -0.35
CA LYS A 266 -5.64 3.27 -1.75
C LYS A 266 -4.84 2.01 -2.00
N VAL A 267 -5.48 0.93 -2.42
CA VAL A 267 -4.81 -0.39 -2.47
C VAL A 267 -3.80 -0.43 -3.60
N ALA A 268 -4.21 -0.04 -4.79
CA ALA A 268 -3.39 -0.05 -5.99
C ALA A 268 -3.76 1.13 -6.90
N PHE A 269 -3.01 1.32 -7.97
CA PHE A 269 -3.25 2.39 -8.95
C PHE A 269 -4.67 2.35 -9.52
N GLN A 270 -5.17 1.17 -9.84
CA GLN A 270 -6.48 0.94 -10.45
C GLN A 270 -7.63 0.77 -9.44
N GLU A 271 -7.38 0.85 -8.14
CA GLU A 271 -8.42 0.69 -7.14
C GLU A 271 -8.86 2.00 -6.49
N PRO A 272 -10.11 2.10 -5.98
CA PRO A 272 -10.62 3.33 -5.42
C PRO A 272 -9.94 3.71 -4.11
N TYR A 273 -9.98 5.00 -3.82
CA TYR A 273 -9.72 5.50 -2.47
C TYR A 273 -10.78 4.97 -1.52
N ARG A 274 -10.39 4.65 -0.29
CA ARG A 274 -11.30 4.18 0.73
C ARG A 274 -11.01 4.86 2.06
N LEU A 275 -12.08 5.22 2.76
CA LEU A 275 -12.06 5.56 4.16
C LEU A 275 -12.76 4.41 4.91
N LEU A 276 -12.03 3.73 5.80
CA LEU A 276 -12.53 2.61 6.58
C LEU A 276 -12.72 3.06 8.03
N ARG A 277 -13.65 2.46 8.76
CA ARG A 277 -13.94 2.75 10.15
C ARG A 277 -13.68 1.54 11.03
N PHE A 278 -13.01 1.77 12.18
CA PHE A 278 -12.66 0.75 13.16
C PHE A 278 -12.94 1.25 14.59
N THR A 279 -13.21 0.33 15.49
CA THR A 279 -13.42 0.62 16.92
C THR A 279 -12.09 0.80 17.67
N ASP A 280 -11.06 0.08 17.26
CA ASP A 280 -9.75 0.04 17.92
C ASP A 280 -8.64 -0.46 17.01
N ARG A 281 -7.40 -0.39 17.48
CA ARG A 281 -6.21 -0.85 16.73
C ARG A 281 -6.17 -2.34 16.51
N THR A 282 -6.77 -3.13 17.38
CA THR A 282 -6.83 -4.59 17.19
C THR A 282 -7.73 -4.94 16.00
N ALA A 283 -8.87 -4.27 15.86
CA ALA A 283 -9.76 -4.44 14.70
C ALA A 283 -9.06 -4.02 13.39
N LEU A 284 -8.30 -2.92 13.41
CA LEU A 284 -7.46 -2.52 12.26
C LEU A 284 -6.38 -3.56 11.95
N SER A 285 -5.71 -4.10 12.99
CA SER A 285 -4.72 -5.17 12.84
C SER A 285 -5.33 -6.42 12.20
N ASP A 286 -6.47 -6.87 12.68
CA ASP A 286 -7.17 -8.04 12.15
C ASP A 286 -7.54 -7.86 10.67
N TYR A 287 -8.03 -6.66 10.32
CA TYR A 287 -8.32 -6.30 8.93
C TYR A 287 -7.06 -6.35 8.05
N LEU A 288 -5.98 -5.70 8.48
CA LEU A 288 -4.74 -5.63 7.69
C LEU A 288 -4.05 -7.01 7.61
N MET A 289 -3.95 -7.73 8.73
CA MET A 289 -3.35 -9.07 8.73
C MET A 289 -4.24 -10.09 8.00
N GLY A 290 -5.55 -9.95 8.08
CA GLY A 290 -6.47 -10.73 7.26
C GLY A 290 -6.23 -10.61 5.76
N LYS A 291 -5.73 -9.46 5.30
CA LYS A 291 -5.41 -9.19 3.89
C LYS A 291 -3.96 -9.47 3.51
N TYR A 292 -3.02 -9.12 4.38
CA TYR A 292 -1.61 -8.99 4.00
C TYR A 292 -0.68 -9.98 4.70
N ASP A 293 -1.15 -10.72 5.72
CA ASP A 293 -0.35 -11.77 6.35
C ASP A 293 -0.42 -13.07 5.56
N ILE A 294 0.20 -13.07 4.40
CA ILE A 294 0.22 -14.16 3.42
C ILE A 294 1.54 -14.91 3.54
N SER A 295 1.48 -16.25 3.50
CA SER A 295 2.67 -17.10 3.38
C SER A 295 3.04 -17.28 1.92
N TRP A 296 4.28 -16.93 1.57
CA TRP A 296 4.84 -17.12 0.23
C TRP A 296 5.57 -18.47 0.08
N GLY A 297 5.43 -19.38 1.06
CA GLY A 297 6.15 -20.65 1.08
C GLY A 297 7.63 -20.53 1.42
N GLN A 298 8.07 -19.35 1.84
CA GLN A 298 9.41 -19.04 2.31
C GLN A 298 9.47 -19.14 3.85
N ASN A 299 10.64 -19.42 4.41
CA ASN A 299 10.87 -19.34 5.85
C ASN A 299 11.17 -17.88 6.25
N THR A 300 10.13 -17.07 6.29
CA THR A 300 10.18 -15.63 6.59
C THR A 300 9.36 -15.30 7.84
N ALA A 301 9.61 -14.12 8.41
CA ALA A 301 8.75 -13.59 9.47
C ALA A 301 7.35 -13.29 8.91
N ARG A 302 6.35 -13.33 9.79
CA ARG A 302 4.99 -12.88 9.48
C ARG A 302 4.99 -11.41 9.14
N SER A 303 4.04 -10.98 8.30
CA SER A 303 3.81 -9.56 8.05
C SER A 303 3.50 -8.84 9.34
N PHE A 304 3.97 -7.62 9.49
CA PHE A 304 3.77 -6.83 10.71
C PHE A 304 3.41 -5.37 10.38
N ILE A 305 2.80 -4.71 11.35
CA ILE A 305 2.29 -3.35 11.19
C ILE A 305 3.13 -2.41 12.04
N MET A 306 3.70 -1.37 11.40
CA MET A 306 4.25 -0.23 12.11
C MET A 306 3.22 0.89 12.16
N GLU A 307 3.09 1.53 13.33
CA GLU A 307 2.39 2.80 13.54
C GLU A 307 3.48 3.85 13.76
N ASN A 308 3.68 4.73 12.78
CA ASN A 308 4.88 5.54 12.67
C ASN A 308 6.13 4.64 12.76
N ASP A 309 7.02 4.87 13.70
CA ASP A 309 8.27 4.14 13.92
C ASP A 309 8.18 3.03 14.99
N THR A 310 6.98 2.68 15.46
CA THR A 310 6.79 1.64 16.48
C THR A 310 5.94 0.49 15.97
N LEU A 311 6.10 -0.71 16.54
CA LEU A 311 5.17 -1.80 16.28
C LEU A 311 3.77 -1.37 16.78
N MET A 312 2.76 -1.45 15.92
CA MET A 312 1.41 -1.00 16.25
C MET A 312 0.87 -1.77 17.46
N GLU A 313 0.32 -1.04 18.41
CA GLU A 313 -0.38 -1.64 19.55
C GLU A 313 -1.55 -2.50 19.04
N GLY A 314 -1.74 -3.66 19.66
CA GLY A 314 -2.78 -4.61 19.22
C GLY A 314 -2.42 -5.38 17.94
N TRP A 315 -1.22 -5.19 17.35
CA TRP A 315 -0.79 -6.05 16.26
C TRP A 315 -0.72 -7.51 16.68
N ARG A 316 -1.30 -8.36 15.86
CA ARG A 316 -1.22 -9.82 15.96
C ARG A 316 -1.26 -10.45 14.57
N PRO A 317 -0.55 -11.58 14.36
CA PRO A 317 -0.59 -12.26 13.08
C PRO A 317 -1.98 -12.85 12.83
N CYS A 318 -2.32 -13.12 11.57
CA CYS A 318 -3.53 -13.85 11.23
C CYS A 318 -3.46 -15.27 11.81
N ALA A 319 -4.51 -15.74 12.50
CA ALA A 319 -4.52 -17.07 13.13
C ALA A 319 -4.38 -18.21 12.12
N GLU A 320 -4.95 -18.04 10.93
CA GLU A 320 -4.81 -18.97 9.83
C GLU A 320 -3.67 -18.51 8.94
N ASN A 321 -2.67 -19.39 8.77
CA ASN A 321 -1.68 -19.22 7.73
C ASN A 321 -2.42 -19.46 6.40
N LYS A 322 -2.98 -18.40 5.82
CA LYS A 322 -3.78 -18.49 4.59
C LYS A 322 -2.86 -18.94 3.47
N GLY A 323 -2.80 -20.25 3.31
CA GLY A 323 -2.25 -21.05 2.26
C GLY A 323 -1.12 -20.48 1.40
N SER A 324 -0.22 -21.35 0.98
CA SER A 324 0.76 -21.03 -0.06
C SER A 324 0.10 -20.30 -1.22
N VAL A 325 0.75 -19.27 -1.73
CA VAL A 325 0.41 -18.62 -3.00
C VAL A 325 0.08 -19.71 -4.03
N PRO A 326 -1.07 -19.64 -4.72
CA PRO A 326 -1.39 -20.62 -5.73
C PRO A 326 -0.22 -20.79 -6.70
N GLN A 327 0.08 -22.03 -7.08
CA GLN A 327 1.27 -22.43 -7.85
C GLN A 327 1.48 -21.61 -9.14
N GLN A 328 0.42 -21.06 -9.70
CA GLN A 328 0.43 -20.17 -10.88
C GLN A 328 1.17 -18.84 -10.64
N TYR A 329 1.36 -18.40 -9.40
CA TYR A 329 2.07 -17.17 -9.05
C TYR A 329 3.56 -17.38 -8.72
N HIS A 330 4.00 -18.64 -8.54
CA HIS A 330 5.42 -18.98 -8.31
C HIS A 330 6.33 -18.59 -9.47
N TYR A 331 5.78 -18.48 -10.69
CA TYR A 331 6.55 -18.07 -11.87
C TYR A 331 6.88 -16.57 -11.91
N MET A 332 6.16 -15.73 -11.16
CA MET A 332 6.38 -14.29 -11.10
C MET A 332 7.43 -13.88 -10.06
N ILE A 333 7.72 -14.76 -9.09
CA ILE A 333 8.66 -14.51 -7.99
C ILE A 333 10.07 -15.03 -8.34
N LYS A 334 10.21 -15.85 -9.38
CA LYS A 334 11.48 -16.49 -9.81
C LYS A 334 12.16 -15.79 -10.98
N ARG A 335 12.05 -14.46 -11.07
CA ARG A 335 12.85 -13.71 -12.06
C ARG A 335 13.54 -12.53 -11.44
#